data_91a092c1f1fea8276faa314500eef066
#
_entry.id   91a092c1f1fea8276faa314500eef066
#
_cell.length_a   1.000
_cell.length_b   1.000
_cell.length_c   1.000
_cell.angle_alpha   90.00
_cell.angle_beta   90.00
_cell.angle_gamma   90.00
#
_symmetry.space_group_name_H-M   'P 1'
#
loop_
_entity.id
_entity.type
_entity.pdbx_description
1 polymer ?
#
loop_
_entity_poly.entity_id
_entity_poly.type
_entity_poly.pdbx_seq_one_letter_code
_entity_poly.pdbx_strand_id
1 'polypeptide(L)'
;AGNSGTLGRLVLGLLVHSKKKIKLKGDKSLSRRDFLRVIKPLEKFGAKFNSNYGKLPIKIQGTNYSKPIRYFENKGSAQCKSSVMFAALNTSGETIIKAKKSRDHSELLFKYLKLPIKIMKKNKYDIIKVKGKHDVPALNYKIPSDISSAAFFIVLTALTKNSILKIRNVNINPSRIGVFYILKLMGIRISKLNIKNYKGEKVADLIIKSTNKIKSINCPIKFNSSAIDEFLLIFLVAAKAKGVSYFKNLSELNQKESPRLKWSSKILNKIGIKNIVTENSIKIYGNPKLKINKKIVIKHFLKDHRVFMTSVIAALSFGGEWQIFDKDSINTSFPSFLKKIDYLGAKID
;
A
#
# COMPACT_ATOMS: atom_id res chain seq x y z
N ALA A 1 -11.55 14.02 -4.62
CA ALA A 1 -10.49 13.00 -4.40
C ALA A 1 -10.99 11.57 -4.57
N GLY A 2 -12.29 11.36 -4.81
CA GLY A 2 -12.90 10.03 -4.88
C GLY A 2 -12.58 9.23 -3.62
N ASN A 3 -12.03 8.03 -3.76
CA ASN A 3 -11.56 7.17 -2.65
C ASN A 3 -10.06 7.36 -2.36
N SER A 4 -9.33 8.20 -3.10
CA SER A 4 -7.88 8.29 -2.97
C SER A 4 -7.42 9.08 -1.75
N GLY A 5 -7.08 8.38 -0.68
CA GLY A 5 -6.45 8.98 0.49
C GLY A 5 -5.07 9.57 0.21
N THR A 6 -4.35 9.05 -0.79
CA THR A 6 -3.06 9.60 -1.23
C THR A 6 -3.27 10.94 -1.90
N LEU A 7 -4.13 11.02 -2.93
CA LEU A 7 -4.44 12.28 -3.59
C LEU A 7 -4.93 13.33 -2.58
N GLY A 8 -5.92 12.98 -1.75
CA GLY A 8 -6.51 13.90 -0.79
C GLY A 8 -5.49 14.47 0.20
N ARG A 9 -4.53 13.67 0.66
CA ARG A 9 -3.51 14.14 1.61
C ARG A 9 -2.39 14.91 0.94
N LEU A 10 -1.91 14.47 -0.21
CA LEU A 10 -0.78 15.12 -0.89
C LEU A 10 -1.19 16.47 -1.50
N VAL A 11 -2.38 16.58 -2.09
CA VAL A 11 -2.85 17.82 -2.69
C VAL A 11 -2.99 18.94 -1.67
N LEU A 12 -3.34 18.64 -0.41
CA LEU A 12 -3.37 19.66 0.65
C LEU A 12 -2.03 20.34 0.84
N GLY A 13 -0.90 19.64 0.68
CA GLY A 13 0.44 20.23 0.71
C GLY A 13 0.66 21.23 -0.41
N LEU A 14 0.23 20.92 -1.63
CA LEU A 14 0.31 21.84 -2.77
C LEU A 14 -0.60 23.06 -2.61
N LEU A 15 -1.75 22.91 -1.93
CA LEU A 15 -2.74 23.96 -1.76
C LEU A 15 -2.40 24.96 -0.65
N VAL A 16 -1.36 24.73 0.14
CA VAL A 16 -0.90 25.65 1.20
C VAL A 16 -0.67 27.08 0.67
N HIS A 17 -0.30 27.22 -0.60
CA HIS A 17 -0.03 28.51 -1.25
C HIS A 17 -1.16 28.99 -2.17
N SER A 18 -2.34 28.34 -2.12
CA SER A 18 -3.45 28.72 -2.98
C SER A 18 -4.04 30.06 -2.55
N LYS A 19 -4.12 31.00 -3.48
CA LYS A 19 -4.83 32.28 -3.27
C LYS A 19 -6.34 32.11 -3.15
N LYS A 20 -6.89 30.99 -3.65
CA LYS A 20 -8.33 30.72 -3.64
C LYS A 20 -8.71 29.84 -2.46
N LYS A 21 -9.91 30.04 -1.90
CA LYS A 21 -10.53 29.09 -0.96
C LYS A 21 -10.94 27.84 -1.74
N ILE A 22 -10.45 26.67 -1.32
CA ILE A 22 -10.71 25.40 -1.99
C ILE A 22 -11.41 24.44 -1.03
N LYS A 23 -12.42 23.72 -1.53
CA LYS A 23 -13.13 22.67 -0.79
C LYS A 23 -12.74 21.30 -1.35
N LEU A 24 -12.05 20.50 -0.55
CA LEU A 24 -11.71 19.12 -0.86
C LEU A 24 -12.84 18.20 -0.41
N LYS A 25 -13.35 17.38 -1.35
CA LYS A 25 -14.36 16.35 -1.10
C LYS A 25 -13.80 14.95 -1.42
N GLY A 26 -14.38 13.93 -0.84
CA GLY A 26 -14.13 12.52 -1.15
C GLY A 26 -15.43 11.72 -1.15
N ASP A 27 -15.33 10.43 -1.46
CA ASP A 27 -16.45 9.53 -1.32
C ASP A 27 -16.80 9.22 0.15
N LYS A 28 -17.81 8.39 0.38
CA LYS A 28 -18.27 8.01 1.73
C LYS A 28 -17.16 7.32 2.56
N SER A 29 -16.30 6.53 1.93
CA SER A 29 -15.19 5.83 2.59
C SER A 29 -14.07 6.80 2.98
N LEU A 30 -13.61 7.63 2.05
CA LEU A 30 -12.55 8.60 2.31
C LEU A 30 -12.99 9.66 3.32
N SER A 31 -14.27 10.05 3.31
CA SER A 31 -14.81 11.07 4.20
C SER A 31 -14.81 10.66 5.68
N ARG A 32 -14.69 9.37 5.97
CA ARG A 32 -14.57 8.85 7.35
C ARG A 32 -13.15 8.86 7.89
N ARG A 33 -12.13 8.99 7.01
CA ARG A 33 -10.72 8.91 7.38
C ARG A 33 -10.23 10.19 8.03
N ASP A 34 -9.27 10.05 8.94
CA ASP A 34 -8.62 11.17 9.62
C ASP A 34 -7.59 11.88 8.71
N PHE A 35 -7.70 13.20 8.63
CA PHE A 35 -6.78 14.10 7.95
C PHE A 35 -6.03 15.03 8.92
N LEU A 36 -6.32 15.02 10.23
CA LEU A 36 -5.68 15.91 11.22
C LEU A 36 -4.17 15.79 11.20
N ARG A 37 -3.66 14.57 11.00
CA ARG A 37 -2.20 14.34 10.93
C ARG A 37 -1.51 14.99 9.73
N VAL A 38 -2.26 15.40 8.72
CA VAL A 38 -1.77 16.20 7.59
C VAL A 38 -2.09 17.67 7.79
N ILE A 39 -3.27 18.01 8.27
CA ILE A 39 -3.72 19.38 8.53
C ILE A 39 -2.79 20.07 9.53
N LYS A 40 -2.56 19.47 10.72
CA LYS A 40 -1.74 20.06 11.79
C LYS A 40 -0.34 20.54 11.36
N PRO A 41 0.47 19.74 10.63
CA PRO A 41 1.74 20.23 10.13
C PRO A 41 1.60 21.28 9.04
N LEU A 42 0.55 21.23 8.19
CA LEU A 42 0.34 22.23 7.13
C LEU A 42 -0.12 23.59 7.67
N GLU A 43 -0.88 23.62 8.76
CA GLU A 43 -1.22 24.87 9.47
C GLU A 43 0.02 25.64 9.95
N LYS A 44 1.08 24.94 10.30
CA LYS A 44 2.36 25.57 10.71
C LYS A 44 3.01 26.37 9.58
N PHE A 45 2.70 26.08 8.32
CA PHE A 45 3.12 26.91 7.19
C PHE A 45 2.31 28.22 7.07
N GLY A 46 1.18 28.35 7.79
CA GLY A 46 0.32 29.54 7.78
C GLY A 46 -1.00 29.37 7.04
N ALA A 47 -1.27 28.21 6.42
CA ALA A 47 -2.56 27.93 5.81
C ALA A 47 -3.64 27.67 6.87
N LYS A 48 -4.90 28.01 6.56
CA LYS A 48 -6.05 27.79 7.44
C LYS A 48 -6.90 26.64 6.91
N PHE A 49 -7.30 25.76 7.80
CA PHE A 49 -8.14 24.60 7.49
C PHE A 49 -9.43 24.64 8.31
N ASN A 50 -10.55 24.34 7.66
CA ASN A 50 -11.83 24.12 8.34
C ASN A 50 -12.35 22.75 7.94
N SER A 51 -12.57 21.89 8.94
CA SER A 51 -13.05 20.53 8.78
C SER A 51 -13.81 20.06 10.01
N ASN A 52 -14.73 19.13 9.86
CA ASN A 52 -15.39 18.48 11.00
C ASN A 52 -14.48 17.41 11.57
N TYR A 53 -13.76 17.71 12.67
CA TYR A 53 -12.81 16.80 13.36
C TYR A 53 -11.79 16.15 12.40
N GLY A 54 -11.27 16.93 11.43
CA GLY A 54 -10.31 16.43 10.45
C GLY A 54 -10.88 15.50 9.40
N LYS A 55 -12.19 15.42 9.24
CA LYS A 55 -12.86 14.62 8.20
C LYS A 55 -13.20 15.48 6.99
N LEU A 56 -13.40 14.85 5.84
CA LEU A 56 -13.90 15.53 4.64
C LEU A 56 -15.41 15.87 4.81
N PRO A 57 -15.86 16.99 4.21
CA PRO A 57 -15.11 17.92 3.37
C PRO A 57 -14.17 18.83 4.17
N ILE A 58 -13.01 19.15 3.61
CA ILE A 58 -12.05 20.10 4.18
C ILE A 58 -12.05 21.37 3.33
N LYS A 59 -12.24 22.51 3.96
CA LYS A 59 -12.02 23.81 3.32
C LYS A 59 -10.62 24.27 3.67
N ILE A 60 -9.84 24.66 2.66
CA ILE A 60 -8.50 25.21 2.80
C ILE A 60 -8.46 26.63 2.28
N GLN A 61 -7.83 27.51 3.03
CA GLN A 61 -7.38 28.82 2.61
C GLN A 61 -5.86 28.85 2.76
N GLY A 62 -5.17 28.95 1.65
CA GLY A 62 -3.70 29.05 1.65
C GLY A 62 -3.23 30.38 2.18
N THR A 63 -1.89 30.55 2.22
CA THR A 63 -1.23 31.74 2.71
C THR A 63 -0.26 32.30 1.70
N ASN A 64 -0.14 33.62 1.62
CA ASN A 64 0.95 34.31 0.87
C ASN A 64 2.25 34.40 1.69
N TYR A 65 2.16 34.23 3.00
CA TYR A 65 3.25 34.38 3.95
C TYR A 65 3.61 33.05 4.61
N SER A 66 3.97 32.05 3.80
CA SER A 66 4.37 30.75 4.33
C SER A 66 5.74 30.80 5.01
N LYS A 67 5.84 30.11 6.15
CA LYS A 67 7.08 29.98 6.92
C LYS A 67 7.61 28.54 6.85
N PRO A 68 8.94 28.33 6.71
CA PRO A 68 9.51 27.00 6.76
C PRO A 68 9.36 26.42 8.17
N ILE A 69 9.19 25.10 8.25
CA ILE A 69 8.91 24.43 9.50
C ILE A 69 9.93 23.34 9.83
N ARG A 70 10.01 22.99 11.12
CA ARG A 70 10.60 21.73 11.58
C ARG A 70 9.45 20.78 11.92
N TYR A 71 9.43 19.62 11.27
CA TYR A 71 8.36 18.64 11.42
C TYR A 71 8.92 17.27 11.82
N PHE A 72 8.30 16.64 12.81
CA PHE A 72 8.61 15.28 13.20
C PHE A 72 7.47 14.33 12.84
N GLU A 73 7.70 13.49 11.83
CA GLU A 73 6.81 12.39 11.43
C GLU A 73 7.20 11.11 12.18
N ASN A 74 6.48 10.80 13.25
CA ASN A 74 6.80 9.69 14.18
C ASN A 74 6.01 8.40 13.92
N LYS A 75 5.03 8.40 13.00
CA LYS A 75 4.17 7.24 12.71
C LYS A 75 4.60 6.45 11.46
N GLY A 76 5.60 6.91 10.71
CA GLY A 76 6.03 6.27 9.46
C GLY A 76 5.07 6.51 8.29
N SER A 77 4.36 7.65 8.28
CA SER A 77 3.44 8.01 7.21
C SER A 77 4.14 8.69 6.04
N ALA A 78 4.31 7.99 4.94
CA ALA A 78 4.80 8.57 3.70
C ALA A 78 3.91 9.73 3.21
N GLN A 79 2.59 9.62 3.37
CA GLN A 79 1.65 10.64 2.92
C GLN A 79 1.80 11.96 3.70
N CYS A 80 1.95 11.90 5.03
CA CYS A 80 2.16 13.10 5.84
C CYS A 80 3.51 13.75 5.51
N LYS A 81 4.57 12.96 5.42
CA LYS A 81 5.90 13.40 5.01
C LYS A 81 5.88 14.08 3.65
N SER A 82 5.30 13.42 2.63
CA SER A 82 5.23 13.94 1.27
C SER A 82 4.39 15.21 1.18
N SER A 83 3.27 15.30 1.90
CA SER A 83 2.44 16.51 1.94
C SER A 83 3.23 17.73 2.46
N VAL A 84 4.02 17.54 3.53
CA VAL A 84 4.91 18.59 4.06
C VAL A 84 6.03 18.93 3.07
N MET A 85 6.61 17.94 2.37
CA MET A 85 7.59 18.20 1.31
C MET A 85 7.01 19.05 0.18
N PHE A 86 5.77 18.78 -0.26
CA PHE A 86 5.10 19.58 -1.30
C PHE A 86 4.81 21.01 -0.83
N ALA A 87 4.38 21.21 0.41
CA ALA A 87 4.21 22.54 0.97
C ALA A 87 5.55 23.31 1.01
N ALA A 88 6.64 22.62 1.34
CA ALA A 88 7.97 23.21 1.40
C ALA A 88 8.49 23.72 0.05
N LEU A 89 8.07 23.14 -1.10
CA LEU A 89 8.56 23.54 -2.43
C LEU A 89 8.30 25.02 -2.74
N ASN A 90 7.19 25.58 -2.31
CA ASN A 90 6.83 26.98 -2.55
C ASN A 90 7.07 27.89 -1.34
N THR A 91 7.61 27.35 -0.23
CA THR A 91 7.90 28.11 0.99
C THR A 91 9.33 28.63 0.97
N SER A 92 9.54 29.94 1.15
CA SER A 92 10.89 30.50 1.25
C SER A 92 11.63 29.93 2.45
N GLY A 93 12.93 29.61 2.29
CA GLY A 93 13.76 29.03 3.33
C GLY A 93 13.84 27.51 3.31
N GLU A 94 14.35 26.90 4.39
CA GLU A 94 14.60 25.47 4.52
C GLU A 94 13.64 24.81 5.50
N THR A 95 12.78 23.90 5.01
CA THR A 95 11.94 23.04 5.85
C THR A 95 12.70 21.76 6.18
N ILE A 96 12.71 21.39 7.47
CA ILE A 96 13.40 20.20 7.98
C ILE A 96 12.38 19.18 8.47
N ILE A 97 12.42 17.99 7.89
CA ILE A 97 11.53 16.89 8.24
C ILE A 97 12.36 15.75 8.84
N LYS A 98 12.14 15.43 10.12
CA LYS A 98 12.60 14.20 10.75
C LYS A 98 11.50 13.17 10.62
N ALA A 99 11.70 12.11 9.83
CA ALA A 99 10.66 11.15 9.53
C ALA A 99 11.08 9.72 9.88
N LYS A 100 10.20 8.98 10.53
CA LYS A 100 10.33 7.52 10.65
C LYS A 100 10.33 6.91 9.27
N LYS A 101 11.12 5.85 9.06
CA LYS A 101 11.26 5.20 7.74
C LYS A 101 9.90 4.80 7.17
N SER A 102 9.67 5.18 5.93
CA SER A 102 8.46 4.92 5.17
C SER A 102 8.76 4.92 3.67
N ARG A 103 7.73 4.77 2.82
CA ARG A 103 7.88 4.86 1.36
C ARG A 103 8.54 6.18 0.96
N ASP A 104 9.49 6.15 0.02
CA ASP A 104 10.37 7.27 -0.33
C ASP A 104 10.20 7.75 -1.79
N HIS A 105 9.04 7.47 -2.40
CA HIS A 105 8.75 7.86 -3.78
C HIS A 105 8.90 9.37 -4.04
N SER A 106 8.42 10.22 -3.11
CA SER A 106 8.52 11.67 -3.25
C SER A 106 9.98 12.15 -3.19
N GLU A 107 10.78 11.56 -2.31
CA GLU A 107 12.21 11.86 -2.20
C GLU A 107 12.96 11.48 -3.47
N LEU A 108 12.64 10.32 -4.05
CA LEU A 108 13.25 9.85 -5.30
C LEU A 108 12.84 10.75 -6.47
N LEU A 109 11.57 11.15 -6.54
CA LEU A 109 11.07 12.07 -7.56
C LEU A 109 11.75 13.44 -7.45
N PHE A 110 11.85 14.01 -6.25
CA PHE A 110 12.52 15.31 -6.02
C PHE A 110 13.99 15.26 -6.45
N LYS A 111 14.68 14.18 -6.12
CA LYS A 111 16.08 13.97 -6.57
C LYS A 111 16.18 13.87 -8.08
N TYR A 112 15.29 13.11 -8.71
CA TYR A 112 15.27 12.96 -10.15
C TYR A 112 15.04 14.30 -10.86
N LEU A 113 14.13 15.11 -10.35
CA LEU A 113 13.81 16.45 -10.85
C LEU A 113 14.89 17.51 -10.46
N LYS A 114 15.98 17.07 -9.80
CA LYS A 114 17.06 17.96 -9.31
C LYS A 114 16.56 19.09 -8.40
N LEU A 115 15.42 18.88 -7.73
CA LEU A 115 14.93 19.84 -6.73
C LEU A 115 15.88 19.88 -5.52
N PRO A 116 15.97 21.02 -4.82
CA PRO A 116 16.91 21.21 -3.71
C PRO A 116 16.47 20.44 -2.47
N ILE A 117 16.72 19.14 -2.48
CA ILE A 117 16.48 18.22 -1.38
C ILE A 117 17.78 17.60 -0.90
N LYS A 118 17.98 17.57 0.42
CA LYS A 118 19.06 16.82 1.08
C LYS A 118 18.45 15.77 1.99
N ILE A 119 18.91 14.51 1.87
CA ILE A 119 18.40 13.39 2.67
C ILE A 119 19.56 12.73 3.40
N MET A 120 19.48 12.74 4.72
CA MET A 120 20.41 12.04 5.61
C MET A 120 19.68 10.81 6.18
N LYS A 121 20.11 9.61 5.75
CA LYS A 121 19.54 8.34 6.25
C LYS A 121 20.18 8.01 7.60
N LYS A 122 19.38 7.85 8.63
CA LYS A 122 19.76 7.39 9.98
C LYS A 122 19.10 6.03 10.26
N ASN A 123 19.50 5.36 11.35
CA ASN A 123 18.96 4.02 11.65
C ASN A 123 17.44 4.00 11.83
N LYS A 124 16.89 4.88 12.68
CA LYS A 124 15.45 4.92 13.00
C LYS A 124 14.66 5.95 12.20
N TYR A 125 15.30 7.04 11.78
CA TYR A 125 14.69 8.20 11.14
C TYR A 125 15.55 8.66 9.98
N ASP A 126 14.90 9.21 8.96
CA ASP A 126 15.56 9.97 7.93
C ASP A 126 15.37 11.47 8.22
N ILE A 127 16.38 12.28 7.94
CA ILE A 127 16.29 13.75 8.01
C ILE A 127 16.25 14.25 6.58
N ILE A 128 15.17 14.92 6.23
CA ILE A 128 14.91 15.45 4.90
C ILE A 128 14.87 16.97 5.02
N LYS A 129 15.69 17.65 4.24
CA LYS A 129 15.74 19.10 4.14
C LYS A 129 15.28 19.49 2.75
N VAL A 130 14.29 20.37 2.66
CA VAL A 130 13.75 20.89 1.40
C VAL A 130 13.91 22.40 1.42
N LYS A 131 14.64 22.95 0.47
CA LYS A 131 14.77 24.40 0.25
C LYS A 131 13.72 24.79 -0.80
N GLY A 132 12.84 25.70 -0.46
CA GLY A 132 11.75 26.13 -1.32
C GLY A 132 12.10 27.25 -2.29
N LYS A 133 11.06 27.73 -3.02
CA LYS A 133 11.17 28.75 -4.07
C LYS A 133 12.07 28.34 -5.25
N HIS A 134 11.80 27.15 -5.76
CA HIS A 134 12.42 26.64 -6.99
C HIS A 134 11.35 26.20 -7.98
N ASP A 135 11.60 26.44 -9.24
CA ASP A 135 10.74 25.98 -10.31
C ASP A 135 10.76 24.45 -10.40
N VAL A 136 9.59 23.87 -10.58
CA VAL A 136 9.44 22.42 -10.77
C VAL A 136 9.38 22.15 -12.26
N PRO A 137 10.35 21.44 -12.85
CA PRO A 137 10.34 21.15 -14.27
C PRO A 137 9.17 20.25 -14.68
N ALA A 138 8.65 20.44 -15.87
CA ALA A 138 7.65 19.56 -16.45
C ALA A 138 8.19 18.15 -16.59
N LEU A 139 7.35 17.15 -16.36
CA LEU A 139 7.72 15.74 -16.37
C LEU A 139 6.71 14.91 -17.17
N ASN A 140 7.16 14.30 -18.25
CA ASN A 140 6.42 13.21 -18.89
C ASN A 140 6.76 11.90 -18.16
N TYR A 141 5.79 11.29 -17.49
CA TYR A 141 6.01 10.12 -16.65
C TYR A 141 5.01 9.00 -16.91
N LYS A 142 5.49 7.86 -17.41
CA LYS A 142 4.70 6.63 -17.51
C LYS A 142 4.79 5.89 -16.17
N ILE A 143 3.68 5.77 -15.45
CA ILE A 143 3.66 5.09 -14.15
C ILE A 143 3.99 3.60 -14.33
N PRO A 144 5.01 3.06 -13.64
CA PRO A 144 5.31 1.63 -13.64
C PRO A 144 4.18 0.81 -13.02
N SER A 145 4.14 -0.49 -13.33
CA SER A 145 3.18 -1.41 -12.70
C SER A 145 3.37 -1.45 -11.18
N ASP A 146 2.26 -1.37 -10.45
CA ASP A 146 2.27 -1.37 -8.99
C ASP A 146 2.55 -2.77 -8.43
N ILE A 147 3.48 -2.87 -7.48
CA ILE A 147 3.84 -4.14 -6.83
C ILE A 147 2.67 -4.73 -6.04
N SER A 148 1.82 -3.90 -5.43
CA SER A 148 0.66 -4.39 -4.69
C SER A 148 -0.38 -5.03 -5.60
N SER A 149 -0.55 -4.49 -6.81
CA SER A 149 -1.41 -5.09 -7.86
C SER A 149 -0.77 -6.37 -8.41
N ALA A 150 0.53 -6.37 -8.64
CA ALA A 150 1.28 -7.55 -9.10
C ALA A 150 1.24 -8.70 -8.08
N ALA A 151 1.21 -8.40 -6.78
CA ALA A 151 1.24 -9.40 -5.71
C ALA A 151 0.07 -10.39 -5.77
N PHE A 152 -1.12 -9.98 -6.24
CA PHE A 152 -2.25 -10.89 -6.43
C PHE A 152 -1.91 -12.00 -7.44
N PHE A 153 -1.33 -11.64 -8.56
CA PHE A 153 -0.92 -12.58 -9.61
C PHE A 153 0.31 -13.39 -9.22
N ILE A 154 1.24 -12.79 -8.47
CA ILE A 154 2.41 -13.50 -7.92
C ILE A 154 1.95 -14.64 -7.02
N VAL A 155 1.02 -14.38 -6.10
CA VAL A 155 0.51 -15.38 -5.16
C VAL A 155 -0.35 -16.40 -5.87
N LEU A 156 -1.23 -15.98 -6.78
CA LEU A 156 -2.02 -16.91 -7.61
C LEU A 156 -1.09 -17.91 -8.33
N THR A 157 -0.08 -17.41 -9.07
CA THR A 157 0.87 -18.26 -9.79
C THR A 157 1.64 -19.18 -8.85
N ALA A 158 2.09 -18.69 -7.70
CA ALA A 158 2.86 -19.48 -6.75
C ALA A 158 2.04 -20.65 -6.17
N LEU A 159 0.73 -20.47 -6.01
CA LEU A 159 -0.20 -21.46 -5.45
C LEU A 159 -0.83 -22.39 -6.49
N THR A 160 -0.82 -22.02 -7.77
CA THR A 160 -1.38 -22.81 -8.87
C THR A 160 -0.32 -23.74 -9.45
N LYS A 161 -0.61 -25.06 -9.48
CA LYS A 161 0.34 -26.07 -9.98
C LYS A 161 0.79 -25.79 -11.42
N ASN A 162 2.04 -26.13 -11.73
CA ASN A 162 2.64 -26.06 -13.06
C ASN A 162 2.47 -24.71 -13.77
N SER A 163 2.48 -23.63 -13.00
CA SER A 163 2.24 -22.27 -13.51
C SER A 163 3.52 -21.45 -13.54
N ILE A 164 3.64 -20.65 -14.60
CA ILE A 164 4.68 -19.63 -14.74
C ILE A 164 4.03 -18.34 -15.23
N LEU A 165 4.47 -17.21 -14.70
CA LEU A 165 3.96 -15.89 -15.08
C LEU A 165 5.10 -14.89 -15.21
N LYS A 166 5.07 -14.07 -16.26
CA LYS A 166 5.91 -12.88 -16.42
C LYS A 166 5.06 -11.61 -16.27
N ILE A 167 5.46 -10.74 -15.34
CA ILE A 167 4.84 -9.42 -15.14
C ILE A 167 5.86 -8.35 -15.51
N ARG A 168 5.52 -7.50 -16.48
CA ARG A 168 6.46 -6.51 -17.01
C ARG A 168 6.44 -5.18 -16.27
N ASN A 169 7.63 -4.55 -16.23
CA ASN A 169 7.83 -3.16 -15.79
C ASN A 169 7.23 -2.84 -14.42
N VAL A 170 7.48 -3.72 -13.43
CA VAL A 170 6.99 -3.56 -12.06
C VAL A 170 7.93 -2.66 -11.27
N ASN A 171 7.38 -1.71 -10.53
CA ASN A 171 8.15 -0.92 -9.56
C ASN A 171 8.68 -1.85 -8.45
N ILE A 172 10.01 -1.86 -8.28
CA ILE A 172 10.70 -2.68 -7.27
C ILE A 172 11.43 -1.82 -6.24
N ASN A 173 10.84 -0.69 -5.88
CA ASN A 173 11.37 0.17 -4.83
C ASN A 173 11.57 -0.63 -3.52
N PRO A 174 12.77 -0.60 -2.90
CA PRO A 174 13.05 -1.34 -1.67
C PRO A 174 12.07 -1.08 -0.52
N SER A 175 11.50 0.13 -0.47
CA SER A 175 10.49 0.49 0.54
C SER A 175 9.12 -0.19 0.34
N ARG A 176 8.93 -0.93 -0.78
CA ARG A 176 7.68 -1.56 -1.19
C ARG A 176 7.76 -3.09 -1.38
N ILE A 177 8.95 -3.65 -1.52
CA ILE A 177 9.15 -5.07 -1.88
C ILE A 177 9.33 -6.01 -0.67
N GLY A 178 8.85 -5.62 0.50
CA GLY A 178 8.83 -6.50 1.68
C GLY A 178 8.17 -7.84 1.41
N VAL A 179 7.11 -7.85 0.60
CA VAL A 179 6.43 -9.06 0.15
C VAL A 179 7.37 -10.04 -0.55
N PHE A 180 8.34 -9.57 -1.35
CA PHE A 180 9.31 -10.46 -2.01
C PHE A 180 10.21 -11.19 -1.01
N TYR A 181 10.66 -10.50 0.02
CA TYR A 181 11.49 -11.09 1.06
C TYR A 181 10.71 -12.11 1.90
N ILE A 182 9.46 -11.78 2.25
CA ILE A 182 8.59 -12.69 3.00
C ILE A 182 8.29 -13.94 2.16
N LEU A 183 7.88 -13.78 0.90
CA LEU A 183 7.59 -14.89 0.00
C LEU A 183 8.83 -15.76 -0.26
N LYS A 184 10.03 -15.16 -0.37
CA LYS A 184 11.29 -15.90 -0.47
C LYS A 184 11.55 -16.77 0.77
N LEU A 185 11.32 -16.24 1.97
CA LEU A 185 11.43 -17.02 3.21
C LEU A 185 10.44 -18.20 3.24
N MET A 186 9.26 -18.01 2.62
CA MET A 186 8.24 -19.06 2.48
C MET A 186 8.54 -20.05 1.34
N GLY A 187 9.66 -19.91 0.62
CA GLY A 187 10.07 -20.81 -0.46
C GLY A 187 9.60 -20.41 -1.85
N ILE A 188 8.97 -19.27 -2.02
CA ILE A 188 8.54 -18.74 -3.32
C ILE A 188 9.64 -17.85 -3.89
N ARG A 189 10.14 -18.22 -5.07
CA ARG A 189 11.18 -17.46 -5.78
C ARG A 189 10.57 -16.53 -6.80
N ILE A 190 10.99 -15.25 -6.77
CA ILE A 190 10.62 -14.22 -7.72
C ILE A 190 11.90 -13.76 -8.40
N SER A 191 12.07 -14.09 -9.67
CA SER A 191 13.21 -13.64 -10.48
C SER A 191 12.94 -12.24 -11.02
N LYS A 192 13.97 -11.41 -11.01
CA LYS A 192 13.93 -10.04 -11.53
C LYS A 192 14.80 -9.97 -12.78
N LEU A 193 14.21 -9.58 -13.91
CA LEU A 193 14.91 -9.39 -15.18
C LEU A 193 14.79 -7.93 -15.61
N ASN A 194 15.64 -7.50 -16.53
CA ASN A 194 15.60 -6.17 -17.13
C ASN A 194 15.51 -5.04 -16.06
N ILE A 195 16.31 -5.17 -15.00
CA ILE A 195 16.35 -4.17 -13.93
C ILE A 195 16.90 -2.87 -14.49
N LYS A 196 16.16 -1.78 -14.34
CA LYS A 196 16.58 -0.44 -14.77
C LYS A 196 16.15 0.63 -13.77
N ASN A 197 16.83 1.77 -13.81
CA ASN A 197 16.39 2.98 -13.14
C ASN A 197 15.52 3.79 -14.09
N TYR A 198 14.25 3.97 -13.74
CA TYR A 198 13.30 4.75 -14.52
C TYR A 198 12.88 5.97 -13.70
N LYS A 199 13.45 7.13 -14.08
CA LYS A 199 13.12 8.44 -13.47
C LYS A 199 13.16 8.42 -11.93
N GLY A 200 14.28 7.90 -11.39
CA GLY A 200 14.52 7.79 -9.95
C GLY A 200 13.99 6.52 -9.29
N GLU A 201 13.11 5.76 -9.94
CA GLU A 201 12.54 4.52 -9.42
C GLU A 201 13.16 3.29 -10.06
N LYS A 202 13.43 2.25 -9.26
CA LYS A 202 13.85 0.95 -9.79
C LYS A 202 12.65 0.18 -10.30
N VAL A 203 12.74 -0.33 -11.54
CA VAL A 203 11.73 -1.18 -12.17
C VAL A 203 12.37 -2.46 -12.72
N ALA A 204 11.57 -3.53 -12.80
CA ALA A 204 12.01 -4.81 -13.37
C ALA A 204 10.84 -5.58 -13.98
N ASP A 205 11.16 -6.54 -14.84
CA ASP A 205 10.25 -7.63 -15.17
C ASP A 205 10.36 -8.71 -14.10
N LEU A 206 9.24 -9.25 -13.67
CA LEU A 206 9.19 -10.31 -12.68
C LEU A 206 8.82 -11.63 -13.34
N ILE A 207 9.53 -12.72 -12.98
CA ILE A 207 9.14 -14.08 -13.34
C ILE A 207 8.87 -14.86 -12.06
N ILE A 208 7.69 -15.47 -12.02
CA ILE A 208 7.21 -16.30 -10.92
C ILE A 208 6.96 -17.70 -11.46
N LYS A 209 7.39 -18.71 -10.73
CA LYS A 209 7.06 -20.12 -10.96
C LYS A 209 6.31 -20.67 -9.74
N SER A 210 5.37 -21.57 -9.99
CA SER A 210 4.68 -22.30 -8.91
C SER A 210 5.65 -23.11 -8.06
N THR A 211 5.27 -23.39 -6.82
CA THR A 211 6.03 -24.23 -5.91
C THR A 211 5.11 -25.12 -5.07
N ASN A 212 5.50 -26.38 -4.88
CA ASN A 212 4.81 -27.32 -4.00
C ASN A 212 5.41 -27.33 -2.58
N LYS A 213 6.53 -26.61 -2.37
CA LYS A 213 7.28 -26.61 -1.10
C LYS A 213 7.18 -25.26 -0.41
N ILE A 214 5.99 -24.96 0.14
CA ILE A 214 5.75 -23.74 0.91
C ILE A 214 6.09 -24.00 2.38
N LYS A 215 6.95 -23.15 2.95
CA LYS A 215 7.41 -23.21 4.33
C LYS A 215 6.66 -22.24 5.22
N SER A 216 6.38 -22.65 6.44
CA SER A 216 5.95 -21.73 7.50
C SER A 216 7.09 -20.83 7.95
N ILE A 217 6.75 -19.65 8.50
CA ILE A 217 7.74 -18.68 8.95
C ILE A 217 7.33 -18.00 10.26
N ASN A 218 8.33 -17.62 11.05
CA ASN A 218 8.18 -16.53 12.00
C ASN A 218 8.60 -15.25 11.29
N CYS A 219 7.61 -14.44 10.88
CA CYS A 219 7.83 -13.33 9.96
C CYS A 219 8.66 -12.21 10.62
N PRO A 220 9.81 -11.80 10.04
CA PRO A 220 10.60 -10.71 10.57
C PRO A 220 9.85 -9.39 10.50
N ILE A 221 9.67 -8.72 11.63
CA ILE A 221 8.91 -7.46 11.79
C ILE A 221 9.44 -6.33 10.89
N LYS A 222 10.75 -6.35 10.56
CA LYS A 222 11.37 -5.34 9.69
C LYS A 222 10.74 -5.22 8.31
N PHE A 223 10.02 -6.25 7.84
CA PHE A 223 9.33 -6.22 6.54
C PHE A 223 7.90 -5.70 6.61
N ASN A 224 7.33 -5.51 7.80
CA ASN A 224 5.92 -5.16 7.96
C ASN A 224 5.53 -3.89 7.20
N SER A 225 6.27 -2.79 7.37
CA SER A 225 5.94 -1.53 6.71
C SER A 225 6.04 -1.59 5.18
N SER A 226 6.99 -2.37 4.65
CA SER A 226 7.21 -2.53 3.21
C SER A 226 6.34 -3.61 2.55
N ALA A 227 5.57 -4.38 3.34
CA ALA A 227 4.62 -5.40 2.89
C ALA A 227 3.22 -5.21 3.47
N ILE A 228 2.95 -4.06 4.10
CA ILE A 228 1.72 -3.86 4.89
C ILE A 228 0.44 -4.08 4.08
N ASP A 229 0.48 -3.79 2.79
CA ASP A 229 -0.67 -3.92 1.93
C ASP A 229 -0.83 -5.32 1.32
N GLU A 230 0.15 -6.20 1.45
CA GLU A 230 0.18 -7.56 0.87
C GLU A 230 -0.07 -8.68 1.89
N PHE A 231 -0.24 -8.36 3.18
CA PHE A 231 -0.39 -9.38 4.22
C PHE A 231 -1.58 -10.31 4.03
N LEU A 232 -2.71 -9.83 3.48
CA LEU A 232 -3.84 -10.73 3.18
C LEU A 232 -3.43 -11.87 2.25
N LEU A 233 -2.62 -11.56 1.24
CA LEU A 233 -2.09 -12.55 0.29
C LEU A 233 -1.04 -13.45 0.94
N ILE A 234 -0.15 -12.88 1.76
CA ILE A 234 0.87 -13.63 2.51
C ILE A 234 0.19 -14.67 3.43
N PHE A 235 -0.95 -14.33 4.02
CA PHE A 235 -1.71 -15.25 4.87
C PHE A 235 -2.34 -16.40 4.06
N LEU A 236 -2.73 -16.17 2.79
CA LEU A 236 -3.14 -17.27 1.91
C LEU A 236 -1.98 -18.22 1.61
N VAL A 237 -0.78 -17.69 1.42
CA VAL A 237 0.43 -18.51 1.27
C VAL A 237 0.70 -19.31 2.55
N ALA A 238 0.56 -18.66 3.72
CA ALA A 238 0.71 -19.34 5.01
C ALA A 238 -0.34 -20.44 5.23
N ALA A 239 -1.55 -20.29 4.68
CA ALA A 239 -2.59 -21.33 4.71
C ALA A 239 -2.16 -22.63 4.01
N LYS A 240 -1.31 -22.56 2.97
CA LYS A 240 -0.74 -23.72 2.24
C LYS A 240 0.62 -24.16 2.77
N ALA A 241 1.22 -23.47 3.72
CA ALA A 241 2.53 -23.80 4.24
C ALA A 241 2.52 -25.08 5.11
N LYS A 242 3.63 -25.82 5.13
CA LYS A 242 3.82 -26.89 6.10
C LYS A 242 4.22 -26.29 7.45
N GLY A 243 3.42 -26.49 8.49
CA GLY A 243 3.69 -26.04 9.85
C GLY A 243 2.95 -24.74 10.22
N VAL A 244 3.49 -24.00 11.17
CA VAL A 244 2.83 -22.84 11.78
C VAL A 244 3.56 -21.55 11.42
N SER A 245 2.85 -20.58 10.87
CA SER A 245 3.38 -19.24 10.59
C SER A 245 2.92 -18.25 11.64
N TYR A 246 3.80 -17.33 12.03
CA TYR A 246 3.50 -16.30 13.01
C TYR A 246 3.90 -14.90 12.53
N PHE A 247 2.96 -13.97 12.62
CA PHE A 247 3.08 -12.58 12.17
C PHE A 247 2.71 -11.63 13.32
N LYS A 248 3.60 -10.70 13.67
CA LYS A 248 3.46 -9.76 14.79
C LYS A 248 3.48 -8.31 14.33
N ASN A 249 3.05 -7.38 15.20
CA ASN A 249 3.10 -5.93 14.98
C ASN A 249 2.34 -5.49 13.73
N LEU A 250 1.11 -5.99 13.55
CA LEU A 250 0.24 -5.75 12.40
C LEU A 250 -0.99 -4.91 12.71
N SER A 251 -1.04 -4.20 13.83
CA SER A 251 -2.18 -3.36 14.24
C SER A 251 -2.59 -2.35 13.17
N GLU A 252 -1.64 -1.86 12.34
CA GLU A 252 -1.93 -0.95 11.23
C GLU A 252 -2.87 -1.55 10.18
N LEU A 253 -2.93 -2.87 10.03
CA LEU A 253 -3.88 -3.54 9.13
C LEU A 253 -5.34 -3.27 9.49
N ASN A 254 -5.64 -3.06 10.77
CA ASN A 254 -6.99 -2.75 11.23
C ASN A 254 -7.37 -1.27 11.06
N GLN A 255 -6.42 -0.41 10.65
CA GLN A 255 -6.62 1.02 10.36
C GLN A 255 -6.79 1.32 8.87
N LYS A 256 -6.95 0.29 8.04
CA LYS A 256 -7.15 0.41 6.59
C LYS A 256 -8.63 0.64 6.24
N GLU A 257 -9.05 0.35 5.01
CA GLU A 257 -10.44 0.47 4.53
C GLU A 257 -11.41 -0.40 5.34
N SER A 258 -10.95 -1.56 5.73
CA SER A 258 -11.60 -2.48 6.66
C SER A 258 -10.57 -2.95 7.71
N PRO A 259 -10.98 -3.57 8.82
CA PRO A 259 -10.06 -4.22 9.76
C PRO A 259 -9.48 -5.49 9.13
N ARG A 260 -8.47 -5.30 8.24
CA ARG A 260 -7.92 -6.34 7.36
C ARG A 260 -7.38 -7.56 8.11
N LEU A 261 -6.79 -7.37 9.30
CA LEU A 261 -6.29 -8.49 10.09
C LEU A 261 -7.44 -9.38 10.56
N LYS A 262 -8.55 -8.78 11.02
CA LYS A 262 -9.78 -9.51 11.38
C LYS A 262 -10.41 -10.18 10.17
N TRP A 263 -10.43 -9.52 9.01
CA TRP A 263 -10.94 -10.10 7.76
C TRP A 263 -10.09 -11.27 7.27
N SER A 264 -8.77 -11.20 7.43
CA SER A 264 -7.88 -12.32 7.11
C SER A 264 -8.23 -13.56 7.94
N SER A 265 -8.42 -13.39 9.24
CA SER A 265 -8.86 -14.48 10.13
C SER A 265 -10.20 -15.06 9.70
N LYS A 266 -11.19 -14.20 9.34
CA LYS A 266 -12.50 -14.67 8.84
C LYS A 266 -12.39 -15.49 7.56
N ILE A 267 -11.56 -15.05 6.59
CA ILE A 267 -11.32 -15.80 5.36
C ILE A 267 -10.66 -17.14 5.68
N LEU A 268 -9.62 -17.16 6.51
CA LEU A 268 -8.92 -18.38 6.91
C LEU A 268 -9.86 -19.38 7.60
N ASN A 269 -10.72 -18.93 8.51
CA ASN A 269 -11.72 -19.79 9.17
C ASN A 269 -12.73 -20.37 8.16
N LYS A 270 -13.20 -19.55 7.20
CA LYS A 270 -14.13 -20.03 6.17
C LYS A 270 -13.53 -21.12 5.29
N ILE A 271 -12.24 -21.04 5.01
CA ILE A 271 -11.51 -22.07 4.25
C ILE A 271 -11.01 -23.24 5.11
N GLY A 272 -11.38 -23.29 6.39
CA GLY A 272 -11.03 -24.39 7.30
C GLY A 272 -9.61 -24.35 7.85
N ILE A 273 -8.94 -23.19 7.81
CA ILE A 273 -7.59 -23.00 8.35
C ILE A 273 -7.66 -22.48 9.79
N LYS A 274 -7.19 -23.29 10.75
CA LYS A 274 -7.04 -22.89 12.14
C LYS A 274 -6.09 -21.69 12.24
N ASN A 275 -6.54 -20.64 12.93
CA ASN A 275 -5.71 -19.48 13.19
C ASN A 275 -6.09 -18.84 14.55
N ILE A 276 -5.14 -18.12 15.15
CA ILE A 276 -5.33 -17.36 16.37
C ILE A 276 -4.96 -15.92 16.03
N VAL A 277 -5.91 -15.02 16.17
CA VAL A 277 -5.75 -13.60 15.85
C VAL A 277 -5.90 -12.75 17.12
N THR A 278 -5.02 -11.74 17.27
CA THR A 278 -5.12 -10.69 18.26
C THR A 278 -5.30 -9.34 17.54
N GLU A 279 -5.29 -8.24 18.28
CA GLU A 279 -5.37 -6.91 17.64
C GLU A 279 -4.15 -6.57 16.77
N ASN A 280 -3.00 -7.19 17.01
CA ASN A 280 -1.75 -6.86 16.32
C ASN A 280 -0.98 -8.06 15.77
N SER A 281 -1.51 -9.28 15.90
CA SER A 281 -0.80 -10.50 15.47
C SER A 281 -1.75 -11.56 14.94
N ILE A 282 -1.20 -12.48 14.16
CA ILE A 282 -1.91 -13.68 13.73
C ILE A 282 -0.95 -14.88 13.67
N LYS A 283 -1.43 -16.02 14.19
CA LYS A 283 -0.79 -17.33 14.10
C LYS A 283 -1.63 -18.21 13.19
N ILE A 284 -1.03 -18.81 12.15
CA ILE A 284 -1.74 -19.56 11.11
C ILE A 284 -1.17 -20.97 11.06
N TYR A 285 -2.04 -21.97 11.22
CA TYR A 285 -1.71 -23.38 11.13
C TYR A 285 -1.95 -23.85 9.70
N GLY A 286 -0.88 -23.90 8.91
CA GLY A 286 -0.97 -24.19 7.50
C GLY A 286 -1.30 -25.65 7.20
N ASN A 287 -1.96 -25.88 6.05
CA ASN A 287 -2.30 -27.19 5.52
C ASN A 287 -1.84 -27.31 4.05
N PRO A 288 -0.74 -28.00 3.74
CA PRO A 288 -0.26 -28.19 2.37
C PRO A 288 -1.28 -28.88 1.44
N LYS A 289 -2.17 -29.69 2.01
CA LYS A 289 -3.22 -30.42 1.28
C LYS A 289 -4.53 -29.65 1.17
N LEU A 290 -4.54 -28.35 1.58
CA LEU A 290 -5.75 -27.53 1.55
C LEU A 290 -6.43 -27.57 0.18
N LYS A 291 -7.66 -28.07 0.16
CA LYS A 291 -8.58 -28.07 -0.97
C LYS A 291 -9.98 -27.85 -0.42
N ILE A 292 -10.75 -27.01 -1.07
CA ILE A 292 -12.09 -26.64 -0.63
C ILE A 292 -13.09 -27.30 -1.56
N ASN A 293 -14.11 -27.96 -0.99
CA ASN A 293 -15.20 -28.62 -1.73
C ASN A 293 -16.58 -28.13 -1.28
N LYS A 294 -16.64 -26.93 -0.67
CA LYS A 294 -17.87 -26.34 -0.13
C LYS A 294 -18.10 -24.94 -0.69
N LYS A 295 -19.33 -24.46 -0.52
CA LYS A 295 -19.71 -23.07 -0.84
C LYS A 295 -19.19 -22.10 0.23
N ILE A 296 -18.58 -21.01 -0.21
CA ILE A 296 -18.04 -19.94 0.64
C ILE A 296 -18.67 -18.61 0.20
N VAL A 297 -19.24 -17.89 1.18
CA VAL A 297 -19.85 -16.58 0.95
C VAL A 297 -19.02 -15.52 1.67
N ILE A 298 -18.58 -14.48 0.92
CA ILE A 298 -17.84 -13.31 1.43
C ILE A 298 -18.68 -12.06 1.18
N LYS A 299 -19.12 -11.41 2.26
CA LYS A 299 -19.95 -10.20 2.23
C LYS A 299 -19.67 -9.28 3.42
N HIS A 300 -20.15 -8.01 3.36
CA HIS A 300 -20.07 -7.02 4.44
C HIS A 300 -18.64 -6.64 4.87
N PHE A 301 -17.70 -6.60 3.92
CA PHE A 301 -16.30 -6.23 4.17
C PHE A 301 -16.00 -4.74 3.87
N LEU A 302 -16.99 -3.87 4.01
CA LEU A 302 -16.89 -2.41 3.85
C LEU A 302 -16.38 -1.98 2.46
N LYS A 303 -16.64 -2.77 1.42
CA LYS A 303 -16.15 -2.55 0.05
C LYS A 303 -14.62 -2.44 -0.03
N ASP A 304 -13.89 -3.14 0.83
CA ASP A 304 -12.44 -3.19 0.74
C ASP A 304 -11.99 -4.03 -0.45
N HIS A 305 -11.48 -3.35 -1.47
CA HIS A 305 -11.02 -3.98 -2.71
C HIS A 305 -9.98 -5.08 -2.49
N ARG A 306 -9.14 -4.97 -1.43
CA ARG A 306 -8.13 -6.00 -1.14
C ARG A 306 -8.75 -7.25 -0.55
N VAL A 307 -9.79 -7.14 0.28
CA VAL A 307 -10.54 -8.29 0.78
C VAL A 307 -11.21 -8.99 -0.39
N PHE A 308 -11.87 -8.24 -1.30
CA PHE A 308 -12.47 -8.78 -2.51
C PHE A 308 -11.44 -9.56 -3.35
N MET A 309 -10.39 -8.89 -3.80
CA MET A 309 -9.37 -9.50 -4.67
C MET A 309 -8.66 -10.69 -4.01
N THR A 310 -8.37 -10.63 -2.69
CA THR A 310 -7.78 -11.75 -1.94
C THR A 310 -8.72 -12.95 -1.91
N SER A 311 -10.04 -12.72 -1.77
CA SER A 311 -11.03 -13.80 -1.79
C SER A 311 -11.11 -14.47 -3.17
N VAL A 312 -11.02 -13.70 -4.26
CA VAL A 312 -10.91 -14.23 -5.63
C VAL A 312 -9.64 -15.10 -5.79
N ILE A 313 -8.49 -14.63 -5.32
CA ILE A 313 -7.26 -15.42 -5.35
C ILE A 313 -7.40 -16.71 -4.51
N ALA A 314 -8.05 -16.64 -3.36
CA ALA A 314 -8.30 -17.82 -2.53
C ALA A 314 -9.18 -18.85 -3.26
N ALA A 315 -10.27 -18.39 -3.91
CA ALA A 315 -11.16 -19.23 -4.72
C ALA A 315 -10.40 -20.00 -5.80
N LEU A 316 -9.63 -19.27 -6.61
CA LEU A 316 -8.84 -19.82 -7.71
C LEU A 316 -7.72 -20.76 -7.24
N SER A 317 -7.14 -20.51 -6.05
CA SER A 317 -6.02 -21.29 -5.53
C SER A 317 -6.43 -22.55 -4.76
N PHE A 318 -7.61 -22.54 -4.13
CA PHE A 318 -8.01 -23.59 -3.19
C PHE A 318 -9.24 -24.38 -3.64
N GLY A 319 -9.97 -23.91 -4.68
CA GLY A 319 -11.19 -24.53 -5.20
C GLY A 319 -12.43 -24.18 -4.37
N GLY A 320 -13.52 -24.95 -4.58
CA GLY A 320 -14.83 -24.69 -4.01
C GLY A 320 -15.67 -23.70 -4.82
N GLU A 321 -16.92 -23.53 -4.43
CA GLU A 321 -17.83 -22.52 -4.98
C GLU A 321 -17.73 -21.25 -4.13
N TRP A 322 -17.52 -20.09 -4.75
CA TRP A 322 -17.38 -18.83 -4.02
C TRP A 322 -18.37 -17.78 -4.52
N GLN A 323 -19.10 -17.21 -3.59
CA GLN A 323 -19.95 -16.04 -3.83
C GLN A 323 -19.31 -14.83 -3.11
N ILE A 324 -18.74 -13.91 -3.88
CA ILE A 324 -18.01 -12.75 -3.35
C ILE A 324 -18.76 -11.49 -3.77
N PHE A 325 -19.29 -10.78 -2.79
CA PHE A 325 -20.05 -9.55 -3.00
C PHE A 325 -19.16 -8.32 -3.22
N ASP A 326 -19.78 -7.17 -3.52
CA ASP A 326 -19.10 -5.87 -3.69
C ASP A 326 -18.03 -5.89 -4.80
N LYS A 327 -18.30 -6.53 -5.94
CA LYS A 327 -17.44 -6.58 -7.14
C LYS A 327 -16.99 -5.18 -7.57
N ASP A 328 -17.82 -4.17 -7.41
CA ASP A 328 -17.55 -2.75 -7.73
C ASP A 328 -16.42 -2.13 -6.89
N SER A 329 -16.06 -2.74 -5.76
CA SER A 329 -14.96 -2.27 -4.89
C SER A 329 -13.61 -2.16 -5.61
N ILE A 330 -13.36 -3.00 -6.63
CA ILE A 330 -12.11 -2.97 -7.41
C ILE A 330 -11.97 -1.71 -8.27
N ASN A 331 -13.08 -1.05 -8.62
CA ASN A 331 -13.06 0.12 -9.50
C ASN A 331 -12.26 1.29 -8.91
N THR A 332 -12.11 1.33 -7.59
CA THR A 332 -11.36 2.38 -6.88
C THR A 332 -9.85 2.16 -6.86
N SER A 333 -9.38 0.96 -7.23
CA SER A 333 -7.96 0.59 -7.09
C SER A 333 -7.42 -0.19 -8.29
N PHE A 334 -8.13 -1.22 -8.76
CA PHE A 334 -7.68 -2.07 -9.85
C PHE A 334 -8.87 -2.48 -10.76
N PRO A 335 -9.43 -1.55 -11.55
CA PRO A 335 -10.64 -1.80 -12.34
C PRO A 335 -10.52 -2.98 -13.32
N SER A 336 -9.32 -3.21 -13.84
CA SER A 336 -9.06 -4.31 -14.81
C SER A 336 -8.72 -5.65 -14.14
N PHE A 337 -8.84 -5.80 -12.82
CA PHE A 337 -8.42 -7.01 -12.10
C PHE A 337 -9.10 -8.26 -12.65
N LEU A 338 -10.43 -8.29 -12.71
CA LEU A 338 -11.17 -9.46 -13.19
C LEU A 338 -10.91 -9.75 -14.68
N LYS A 339 -10.82 -8.71 -15.53
CA LYS A 339 -10.42 -8.88 -16.94
C LYS A 339 -9.04 -9.51 -17.10
N LYS A 340 -8.10 -9.22 -16.19
CA LYS A 340 -6.78 -9.84 -16.21
C LYS A 340 -6.79 -11.27 -15.69
N ILE A 341 -7.64 -11.59 -14.74
CA ILE A 341 -7.87 -12.96 -14.26
C ILE A 341 -8.47 -13.81 -15.39
N ASP A 342 -9.48 -13.32 -16.08
CA ASP A 342 -10.08 -13.96 -17.24
C ASP A 342 -9.07 -14.17 -18.38
N TYR A 343 -8.28 -13.14 -18.73
CA TYR A 343 -7.18 -13.23 -19.71
C TYR A 343 -6.16 -14.33 -19.36
N LEU A 344 -5.96 -14.64 -18.09
CA LEU A 344 -5.10 -15.73 -17.62
C LEU A 344 -5.80 -17.11 -17.60
N GLY A 345 -7.02 -17.20 -18.10
CA GLY A 345 -7.77 -18.46 -18.29
C GLY A 345 -8.68 -18.84 -17.13
N ALA A 346 -8.88 -18.00 -16.12
CA ALA A 346 -9.86 -18.27 -15.08
C ALA A 346 -11.24 -17.76 -15.49
N LYS A 347 -12.26 -18.62 -15.46
CA LYS A 347 -13.66 -18.23 -15.65
C LYS A 347 -14.25 -17.73 -14.34
N ILE A 348 -14.87 -16.56 -14.36
CA ILE A 348 -15.55 -15.95 -13.21
C ILE A 348 -16.90 -15.43 -13.71
N ASP A 349 -17.97 -15.95 -13.12
CA ASP A 349 -19.37 -15.57 -13.42
C ASP A 349 -19.78 -14.29 -12.65
#